data_156bfc33cafb54f2f6596769560aeb8c
#
_entry.id   156bfc33cafb54f2f6596769560aeb8c
#
_cell.length_a   1.000
_cell.length_b   1.000
_cell.length_c   1.000
_cell.angle_alpha   90.00
_cell.angle_beta   90.00
_cell.angle_gamma   90.00
#
_symmetry.space_group_name_H-M   'P 1'
#
loop_
_entity.id
_entity.type
_entity.pdbx_description
1 polymer ?
#
loop_
_entity_poly.entity_id
_entity_poly.type
_entity_poly.pdbx_seq_one_letter_code
_entity_poly.pdbx_strand_id
1 'polypeptide(L)'
;EKTLITISRQYGSDGTKVAQALADKLDVWYYNRDVLHMAAEKIGVDDLDEKSLEELNYRKSSRYVEGLSVMMGTPGHIPVYNQMFKEQSKIIRKLAGYGSGVFLGRCADYVLKDMENVYTIYLYADDEFRLNHLSEAEGREVTKSELKKEDKTRESYYDYYRSEERRVGKE
;
A
#
# COMPACT_ATOMS: atom_id res chain seq x y z
N GLU A 1 11.03 6.80 23.58
CA GLU A 1 9.95 7.49 22.85
C GLU A 1 9.63 6.67 21.59
N LYS A 2 8.34 6.41 21.31
CA LYS A 2 7.93 5.62 20.14
C LYS A 2 8.03 6.49 18.89
N THR A 3 8.68 5.97 17.85
CA THR A 3 8.84 6.64 16.54
C THR A 3 8.25 5.78 15.44
N LEU A 4 7.33 6.32 14.67
CA LEU A 4 6.69 5.68 13.53
C LEU A 4 7.15 6.36 12.23
N ILE A 5 7.65 5.61 11.29
CA ILE A 5 8.10 6.13 10.00
C ILE A 5 7.30 5.47 8.89
N THR A 6 6.65 6.28 8.06
CA THR A 6 5.94 5.81 6.88
C THR A 6 6.70 6.21 5.63
N ILE A 7 6.89 5.28 4.71
CA ILE A 7 7.64 5.52 3.48
C ILE A 7 6.75 5.20 2.28
N SER A 8 6.46 6.23 1.48
CA SER A 8 5.90 6.12 0.14
C SER A 8 7.00 6.33 -0.89
N ARG A 9 6.87 5.75 -2.08
CA ARG A 9 7.98 5.73 -3.05
C ARG A 9 7.50 5.62 -4.49
N GLN A 10 8.30 6.16 -5.39
CA GLN A 10 8.20 5.87 -6.82
C GLN A 10 8.65 4.44 -7.13
N TYR A 11 8.11 3.88 -8.21
CA TYR A 11 8.55 2.59 -8.73
C TYR A 11 10.00 2.66 -9.20
N GLY A 12 10.82 1.68 -8.79
CA GLY A 12 12.24 1.62 -9.13
C GLY A 12 13.17 2.56 -8.34
N SER A 13 12.66 3.27 -7.32
CA SER A 13 13.49 4.13 -6.46
C SER A 13 14.28 3.40 -5.36
N ASP A 14 14.29 2.07 -5.38
CA ASP A 14 14.91 1.21 -4.36
C ASP A 14 14.35 1.37 -2.94
N GLY A 15 13.08 1.78 -2.87
CA GLY A 15 12.44 2.11 -1.59
C GLY A 15 12.40 0.97 -0.58
N THR A 16 12.35 -0.28 -1.03
CA THR A 16 12.39 -1.46 -0.15
C THR A 16 13.71 -1.57 0.59
N LYS A 17 14.84 -1.43 -0.11
CA LYS A 17 16.17 -1.47 0.53
C LYS A 17 16.39 -0.29 1.44
N VAL A 18 15.96 0.91 1.04
CA VAL A 18 16.08 2.11 1.88
C VAL A 18 15.29 1.95 3.17
N ALA A 19 14.04 1.48 3.08
CA ALA A 19 13.18 1.26 4.23
C ALA A 19 13.74 0.21 5.20
N GLN A 20 14.25 -0.91 4.66
CA GLN A 20 14.88 -1.96 5.45
C GLN A 20 16.15 -1.44 6.13
N ALA A 21 17.04 -0.78 5.39
CA ALA A 21 18.28 -0.23 5.94
C ALA A 21 18.01 0.84 7.04
N LEU A 22 16.94 1.61 6.87
CA LEU A 22 16.53 2.59 7.88
C LEU A 22 16.04 1.88 9.15
N ALA A 23 15.21 0.85 9.02
CA ALA A 23 14.72 0.08 10.15
C ALA A 23 15.87 -0.61 10.91
N ASP A 24 16.80 -1.24 10.18
CA ASP A 24 17.99 -1.88 10.74
C ASP A 24 18.87 -0.86 11.50
N LYS A 25 19.09 0.31 10.89
CA LYS A 25 19.92 1.37 11.50
C LYS A 25 19.31 1.96 12.77
N LEU A 26 17.99 2.01 12.85
CA LEU A 26 17.25 2.53 14.01
C LEU A 26 16.91 1.44 15.03
N ASP A 27 17.20 0.19 14.72
CA ASP A 27 16.82 -0.99 15.53
C ASP A 27 15.32 -1.02 15.82
N VAL A 28 14.52 -0.88 14.76
CA VAL A 28 13.05 -0.89 14.83
C VAL A 28 12.45 -1.89 13.84
N TRP A 29 11.19 -2.23 14.04
CA TRP A 29 10.48 -3.16 13.17
C TRP A 29 10.30 -2.60 11.75
N TYR A 30 10.39 -3.48 10.76
CA TYR A 30 10.11 -3.19 9.36
C TYR A 30 8.85 -3.93 8.91
N TYR A 31 7.89 -3.20 8.39
CA TYR A 31 6.60 -3.72 7.93
C TYR A 31 6.38 -3.40 6.45
N ASN A 32 6.17 -4.42 5.65
CA ASN A 32 5.91 -4.31 4.21
C ASN A 32 4.79 -5.28 3.80
N ARG A 33 5.15 -6.37 3.13
CA ARG A 33 4.21 -7.35 2.58
C ARG A 33 3.50 -8.16 3.66
N ASP A 34 4.10 -8.33 4.80
CA ASP A 34 3.55 -9.09 5.93
C ASP A 34 2.17 -8.58 6.34
N VAL A 35 1.96 -7.26 6.30
CA VAL A 35 0.66 -6.65 6.59
C VAL A 35 -0.42 -7.14 5.62
N LEU A 36 -0.07 -7.31 4.35
CA LEU A 36 -1.00 -7.79 3.32
C LEU A 36 -1.37 -9.26 3.55
N HIS A 37 -0.37 -10.11 3.82
CA HIS A 37 -0.61 -11.53 4.12
C HIS A 37 -1.46 -11.71 5.38
N MET A 38 -1.17 -11.00 6.45
CA MET A 38 -1.97 -11.00 7.67
C MET A 38 -3.42 -10.56 7.44
N ALA A 39 -3.64 -9.60 6.54
CA ALA A 39 -4.98 -9.15 6.18
C ALA A 39 -5.73 -10.18 5.35
N ALA A 40 -5.06 -10.81 4.37
CA ALA A 40 -5.62 -11.88 3.54
C ALA A 40 -6.07 -13.08 4.38
N GLU A 41 -5.21 -13.55 5.28
CA GLU A 41 -5.50 -14.63 6.23
C GLU A 41 -6.76 -14.32 7.06
N LYS A 42 -6.88 -13.08 7.56
CA LYS A 42 -8.02 -12.67 8.38
C LYS A 42 -9.35 -12.67 7.65
N ILE A 43 -9.38 -12.40 6.36
CA ILE A 43 -10.62 -12.39 5.56
C ILE A 43 -10.88 -13.73 4.87
N GLY A 44 -10.02 -14.75 5.10
CA GLY A 44 -10.17 -16.10 4.55
C GLY A 44 -9.92 -16.18 3.04
N VAL A 45 -8.99 -15.38 2.53
CA VAL A 45 -8.62 -15.37 1.12
C VAL A 45 -7.19 -15.91 0.99
N ASP A 46 -7.08 -17.23 1.03
CA ASP A 46 -5.79 -17.92 1.03
C ASP A 46 -5.12 -18.02 -0.36
N ASP A 47 -5.88 -17.86 -1.45
CA ASP A 47 -5.44 -18.07 -2.84
C ASP A 47 -5.40 -16.78 -3.69
N LEU A 48 -5.31 -15.60 -3.08
CA LEU A 48 -5.10 -14.41 -3.89
C LEU A 48 -3.66 -14.38 -4.41
N ASP A 49 -3.52 -14.53 -5.72
CA ASP A 49 -2.28 -14.21 -6.44
C ASP A 49 -1.74 -12.86 -5.97
N GLU A 50 -0.47 -12.83 -5.56
CA GLU A 50 0.20 -11.61 -5.06
C GLU A 50 0.00 -10.42 -5.99
N LYS A 51 -0.04 -10.65 -7.31
CA LYS A 51 -0.32 -9.61 -8.32
C LYS A 51 -1.76 -9.11 -8.28
N SER A 52 -2.70 -9.94 -7.88
CA SER A 52 -4.10 -9.55 -7.67
C SER A 52 -4.31 -8.76 -6.39
N LEU A 53 -3.44 -8.97 -5.40
CA LEU A 53 -3.40 -8.22 -4.14
C LEU A 53 -2.60 -6.93 -4.24
N GLU A 54 -1.76 -6.82 -5.27
CA GLU A 54 -1.04 -5.59 -5.55
C GLU A 54 -1.98 -4.48 -6.04
N GLU A 55 -1.53 -3.27 -5.90
CA GLU A 55 -2.22 -2.01 -6.22
C GLU A 55 -2.81 -1.94 -7.64
N LEU A 56 -2.53 -2.94 -8.51
CA LEU A 56 -2.71 -2.90 -9.95
C LEU A 56 -4.16 -2.93 -10.44
N ASN A 57 -5.06 -3.63 -9.79
CA ASN A 57 -6.40 -3.88 -10.31
C ASN A 57 -7.56 -3.46 -9.40
N TYR A 58 -7.27 -2.96 -8.18
CA TYR A 58 -8.29 -2.64 -7.19
C TYR A 58 -9.39 -1.72 -7.72
N ARG A 59 -9.03 -0.68 -8.49
CA ARG A 59 -9.96 0.34 -8.95
C ARG A 59 -10.92 -0.17 -10.03
N LYS A 60 -10.44 -1.04 -10.92
CA LYS A 60 -11.28 -1.66 -11.97
C LYS A 60 -12.21 -2.70 -11.37
N SER A 61 -11.69 -3.56 -10.52
CA SER A 61 -12.47 -4.62 -9.87
C SER A 61 -13.48 -4.06 -8.88
N SER A 62 -13.09 -3.08 -8.08
CA SER A 62 -13.97 -2.45 -7.09
C SER A 62 -15.18 -1.77 -7.77
N ARG A 63 -14.96 -0.97 -8.81
CA ARG A 63 -16.05 -0.33 -9.55
C ARG A 63 -16.96 -1.31 -10.31
N TYR A 64 -16.35 -2.36 -10.85
CA TYR A 64 -17.13 -3.38 -11.56
C TYR A 64 -18.02 -4.17 -10.61
N VAL A 65 -17.47 -4.61 -9.48
CA VAL A 65 -18.21 -5.36 -8.45
C VAL A 65 -19.27 -4.49 -7.78
N GLU A 66 -18.95 -3.21 -7.50
CA GLU A 66 -19.90 -2.25 -6.94
C GLU A 66 -21.08 -2.01 -7.91
N GLY A 67 -20.78 -1.78 -9.19
CA GLY A 67 -21.79 -1.64 -10.24
C GLY A 67 -22.65 -2.89 -10.41
N LEU A 68 -22.05 -4.06 -10.38
CA LEU A 68 -22.74 -5.35 -10.48
C LEU A 68 -23.62 -5.61 -9.24
N SER A 69 -23.13 -5.30 -8.05
CA SER A 69 -23.86 -5.44 -6.78
C SER A 69 -25.10 -4.57 -6.74
N VAL A 70 -24.98 -3.33 -7.18
CA VAL A 70 -26.14 -2.42 -7.31
C VAL A 70 -27.13 -2.93 -8.35
N MET A 71 -26.64 -3.43 -9.49
CA MET A 71 -27.48 -3.95 -10.58
C MET A 71 -28.21 -5.26 -10.21
N MET A 72 -27.60 -6.09 -9.36
CA MET A 72 -28.18 -7.36 -8.87
C MET A 72 -29.06 -7.19 -7.63
N GLY A 73 -29.24 -5.99 -7.12
CA GLY A 73 -30.11 -5.73 -5.97
C GLY A 73 -29.59 -6.30 -4.64
N THR A 74 -28.29 -6.52 -4.53
CA THR A 74 -27.61 -6.95 -3.28
C THR A 74 -26.85 -5.77 -2.67
N PRO A 75 -27.53 -4.77 -2.08
CA PRO A 75 -26.87 -3.66 -1.42
C PRO A 75 -26.14 -4.18 -0.19
N GLY A 76 -24.87 -3.83 -0.06
CA GLY A 76 -24.06 -4.14 1.12
C GLY A 76 -22.89 -5.11 0.90
N HIS A 77 -22.67 -5.59 -0.33
CA HIS A 77 -21.45 -6.35 -0.63
C HIS A 77 -20.23 -5.41 -0.68
N ILE A 78 -19.44 -5.44 0.37
CA ILE A 78 -18.18 -4.69 0.40
C ILE A 78 -17.18 -5.42 -0.52
N PRO A 79 -16.63 -4.76 -1.55
CA PRO A 79 -15.63 -5.38 -2.41
C PRO A 79 -14.45 -5.94 -1.61
N VAL A 80 -13.93 -7.10 -2.00
CA VAL A 80 -12.81 -7.77 -1.31
C VAL A 80 -11.62 -6.82 -1.10
N TYR A 81 -11.33 -5.97 -2.07
CA TYR A 81 -10.24 -4.98 -1.96
C TYR A 81 -10.48 -3.94 -0.86
N ASN A 82 -11.72 -3.52 -0.64
CA ASN A 82 -12.06 -2.59 0.44
C ASN A 82 -12.00 -3.29 1.81
N GLN A 83 -12.39 -4.57 1.87
CA GLN A 83 -12.20 -5.38 3.07
C GLN A 83 -10.71 -5.55 3.38
N MET A 84 -9.90 -5.85 2.37
CA MET A 84 -8.45 -5.93 2.49
C MET A 84 -7.84 -4.64 3.03
N PHE A 85 -8.20 -3.49 2.47
CA PHE A 85 -7.71 -2.20 2.95
C PHE A 85 -8.12 -1.93 4.40
N LYS A 86 -9.36 -2.23 4.77
CA LYS A 86 -9.87 -2.07 6.13
C LYS A 86 -9.10 -2.94 7.12
N GLU A 87 -8.84 -4.21 6.79
CA GLU A 87 -8.07 -5.10 7.64
C GLU A 87 -6.58 -4.71 7.71
N GLN A 88 -5.97 -4.32 6.59
CA GLN A 88 -4.61 -3.77 6.59
C GLN A 88 -4.50 -2.54 7.49
N SER A 89 -5.47 -1.62 7.43
CA SER A 89 -5.48 -0.42 8.26
C SER A 89 -5.57 -0.74 9.75
N LYS A 90 -6.38 -1.72 10.14
CA LYS A 90 -6.45 -2.20 11.53
C LYS A 90 -5.12 -2.82 11.99
N ILE A 91 -4.50 -3.64 11.13
CA ILE A 91 -3.22 -4.28 11.43
C ILE A 91 -2.12 -3.24 11.57
N ILE A 92 -2.03 -2.28 10.64
CA ILE A 92 -1.05 -1.19 10.71
C ILE A 92 -1.19 -0.41 12.02
N ARG A 93 -2.40 0.00 12.40
CA ARG A 93 -2.64 0.69 13.67
C ARG A 93 -2.27 -0.16 14.88
N LYS A 94 -2.57 -1.45 14.85
CA LYS A 94 -2.22 -2.38 15.93
C LYS A 94 -0.71 -2.52 16.06
N LEU A 95 0.01 -2.74 14.96
CA LEU A 95 1.46 -2.84 14.94
C LEU A 95 2.13 -1.54 15.40
N ALA A 96 1.64 -0.40 14.94
CA ALA A 96 2.08 0.91 15.39
C ALA A 96 1.82 1.14 16.89
N GLY A 97 0.83 0.48 17.48
CA GLY A 97 0.56 0.50 18.91
C GLY A 97 1.63 -0.20 19.74
N TYR A 98 2.25 -1.24 19.22
CA TYR A 98 3.23 -2.05 19.97
C TYR A 98 4.61 -1.39 20.12
N GLY A 99 5.03 -0.55 19.18
CA GLY A 99 6.36 0.04 19.26
C GLY A 99 6.72 0.89 18.07
N SER A 100 8.00 1.26 18.00
CA SER A 100 8.57 1.96 16.86
C SER A 100 8.67 1.06 15.63
N GLY A 101 8.50 1.64 14.45
CA GLY A 101 8.57 0.86 13.22
C GLY A 101 8.59 1.69 11.95
N VAL A 102 9.08 1.07 10.88
CA VAL A 102 9.07 1.59 9.51
C VAL A 102 8.02 0.84 8.70
N PHE A 103 7.07 1.56 8.14
CA PHE A 103 5.97 1.05 7.33
C PHE A 103 6.17 1.46 5.86
N LEU A 104 6.29 0.50 4.97
CA LEU A 104 6.48 0.76 3.54
C LEU A 104 5.17 0.65 2.76
N GLY A 105 4.72 1.76 2.19
CA GLY A 105 3.52 1.84 1.36
C GLY A 105 2.21 1.61 2.12
N ARG A 106 1.23 0.98 1.45
CA ARG A 106 -0.09 0.59 2.01
C ARG A 106 -0.90 1.75 2.59
N CYS A 107 -0.68 2.97 2.11
CA CYS A 107 -1.29 4.19 2.67
C CYS A 107 -1.04 4.34 4.19
N ALA A 108 0.08 3.83 4.70
CA ALA A 108 0.38 3.86 6.14
C ALA A 108 0.45 5.29 6.69
N ASP A 109 0.94 6.24 5.91
CA ASP A 109 0.95 7.67 6.24
C ASP A 109 -0.46 8.20 6.52
N TYR A 110 -1.43 7.80 5.72
CA TYR A 110 -2.83 8.16 5.91
C TYR A 110 -3.48 7.42 7.08
N VAL A 111 -3.19 6.11 7.20
CA VAL A 111 -3.73 5.26 8.29
C VAL A 111 -3.25 5.73 9.66
N LEU A 112 -2.01 6.21 9.76
CA LEU A 112 -1.37 6.64 11.01
C LEU A 112 -1.40 8.15 11.25
N LYS A 113 -2.04 8.93 10.38
CA LYS A 113 -2.02 10.41 10.41
C LYS A 113 -2.43 11.06 11.73
N ASP A 114 -3.27 10.36 12.52
CA ASP A 114 -3.79 10.86 13.79
C ASP A 114 -2.98 10.35 15.00
N MET A 115 -1.90 9.58 14.76
CA MET A 115 -1.00 9.12 15.81
C MET A 115 0.15 10.10 16.02
N GLU A 116 0.66 10.16 17.23
CA GLU A 116 1.80 11.00 17.59
C GLU A 116 3.13 10.39 17.08
N ASN A 117 4.11 11.24 16.84
CA ASN A 117 5.47 10.88 16.41
C ASN A 117 5.52 10.06 15.11
N VAL A 118 4.69 10.42 14.14
CA VAL A 118 4.69 9.86 12.80
C VAL A 118 5.49 10.75 11.86
N TYR A 119 6.51 10.18 11.23
CA TYR A 119 7.34 10.83 10.20
C TYR A 119 7.01 10.23 8.85
N THR A 120 6.61 11.07 7.91
CA THR A 120 6.26 10.65 6.56
C THR A 120 7.37 11.01 5.59
N ILE A 121 7.85 10.01 4.84
CA ILE A 121 8.92 10.14 3.86
C ILE A 121 8.38 9.71 2.49
N TYR A 122 8.69 10.50 1.46
CA TYR A 122 8.47 10.12 0.08
C TYR A 122 9.81 9.96 -0.64
N LEU A 123 10.05 8.77 -1.21
CA LEU A 123 11.27 8.46 -1.95
C LEU A 123 11.02 8.59 -3.45
N TYR A 124 11.88 9.33 -4.12
CA TYR A 124 11.90 9.47 -5.56
C TYR A 124 13.33 9.37 -6.09
N ALA A 125 13.47 9.09 -7.37
CA ALA A 125 14.75 9.04 -8.05
C ALA A 125 14.60 9.45 -9.51
N ASP A 126 15.72 9.79 -10.14
CA ASP A 126 15.76 10.11 -11.57
C ASP A 126 15.28 8.94 -12.43
N ASP A 127 14.66 9.22 -13.55
CA ASP A 127 14.18 8.21 -14.49
C ASP A 127 15.30 7.27 -14.94
N GLU A 128 16.50 7.82 -15.17
CA GLU A 128 17.67 7.04 -15.59
C GLU A 128 18.07 6.01 -14.51
N PHE A 129 18.19 6.45 -13.26
CA PHE A 129 18.45 5.56 -12.14
C PHE A 129 17.40 4.46 -12.05
N ARG A 130 16.12 4.83 -12.08
CA ARG A 130 15.00 3.90 -11.93
C ARG A 130 14.96 2.86 -13.05
N LEU A 131 15.19 3.28 -14.30
CA LEU A 131 15.24 2.40 -15.46
C LEU A 131 16.39 1.40 -15.36
N ASN A 132 17.58 1.87 -15.04
CA ASN A 132 18.75 1.01 -14.88
C ASN A 132 18.58 0.02 -13.74
N HIS A 133 18.15 0.50 -12.58
CA HIS A 133 17.92 -0.34 -11.41
C HIS A 133 16.89 -1.45 -11.66
N LEU A 134 15.76 -1.13 -12.27
CA LEU A 134 14.72 -2.12 -12.59
C LEU A 134 15.16 -3.08 -13.69
N SER A 135 15.84 -2.58 -14.72
CA SER A 135 16.32 -3.43 -15.83
C SER A 135 17.34 -4.44 -15.34
N GLU A 136 18.22 -4.06 -14.44
CA GLU A 136 19.15 -4.99 -13.77
C GLU A 136 18.42 -6.00 -12.89
N ALA A 137 17.47 -5.55 -12.08
CA ALA A 137 16.72 -6.41 -11.16
C ALA A 137 15.81 -7.41 -11.89
N GLU A 138 15.20 -7.01 -13.01
CA GLU A 138 14.27 -7.84 -13.78
C GLU A 138 14.97 -8.65 -14.90
N GLY A 139 16.23 -8.34 -15.22
CA GLY A 139 16.98 -8.98 -16.29
C GLY A 139 16.41 -8.69 -17.69
N ARG A 140 15.69 -7.57 -17.84
CA ARG A 140 15.10 -7.08 -19.10
C ARG A 140 15.09 -5.56 -19.15
N GLU A 141 14.93 -5.02 -20.35
CA GLU A 141 14.74 -3.59 -20.51
C GLU A 141 13.38 -3.15 -19.95
N VAL A 142 13.39 -2.15 -19.06
CA VAL A 142 12.20 -1.48 -18.52
C VAL A 142 12.04 -0.12 -19.20
N THR A 143 10.83 0.24 -19.58
CA THR A 143 10.54 1.46 -20.32
C THR A 143 10.02 2.58 -19.42
N LYS A 144 10.18 3.84 -19.88
CA LYS A 144 9.58 5.01 -19.19
C LYS A 144 8.05 4.92 -19.08
N SER A 145 7.40 4.26 -20.04
CA SER A 145 5.96 4.03 -20.00
C SER A 145 5.56 3.14 -18.85
N GLU A 146 6.35 2.09 -18.57
CA GLU A 146 6.13 1.20 -17.42
C GLU A 146 6.31 1.96 -16.11
N LEU A 147 7.36 2.79 -15.98
CA LEU A 147 7.55 3.62 -14.78
C LEU A 147 6.32 4.49 -14.51
N LYS A 148 5.85 5.22 -15.52
CA LYS A 148 4.69 6.11 -15.41
C LYS A 148 3.40 5.36 -15.07
N LYS A 149 3.23 4.18 -15.66
CA LYS A 149 2.05 3.33 -15.39
C LYS A 149 2.02 2.86 -13.95
N GLU A 150 3.15 2.38 -13.43
CA GLU A 150 3.25 1.89 -12.05
C GLU A 150 3.10 3.02 -11.03
N ASP A 151 3.76 4.16 -11.27
CA ASP A 151 3.62 5.35 -10.42
C ASP A 151 2.16 5.84 -10.38
N LYS A 152 1.50 5.89 -11.52
CA LYS A 152 0.09 6.28 -11.61
C LYS A 152 -0.84 5.27 -10.92
N THR A 153 -0.51 4.00 -10.95
CA THR A 153 -1.25 2.96 -10.26
C THR A 153 -1.18 3.17 -8.75
N ARG A 154 0.01 3.44 -8.21
CA ARG A 154 0.20 3.73 -6.79
C ARG A 154 -0.49 5.02 -6.35
N GLU A 155 -0.38 6.09 -7.13
CA GLU A 155 -1.09 7.34 -6.91
C GLU A 155 -2.61 7.12 -6.86
N SER A 156 -3.14 6.37 -7.83
CA SER A 156 -4.57 6.06 -7.91
C SER A 156 -5.07 5.21 -6.74
N TYR A 157 -4.26 4.28 -6.26
CA TYR A 157 -4.55 3.49 -5.06
C TYR A 157 -4.64 4.39 -3.82
N TYR A 158 -3.66 5.25 -3.64
CA TYR A 158 -3.60 6.19 -2.53
C TYR A 158 -4.79 7.15 -2.53
N ASP A 159 -5.09 7.76 -3.68
CA ASP A 159 -6.19 8.70 -3.82
C ASP A 159 -7.55 8.05 -3.59
N TYR A 160 -7.74 6.81 -4.06
CA TYR A 160 -8.97 6.07 -3.87
C TYR A 160 -9.27 5.86 -2.38
N TYR A 161 -8.34 5.28 -1.65
CA TYR A 161 -8.57 4.96 -0.24
C TYR A 161 -8.61 6.18 0.67
N ARG A 162 -7.85 7.21 0.34
CA ARG A 162 -7.95 8.50 1.03
C ARG A 162 -9.31 9.18 0.82
N SER A 163 -9.94 8.99 -0.32
CA SER A 163 -11.26 9.59 -0.61
C SER A 163 -12.42 8.77 -0.03
N GLU A 164 -12.31 7.45 0.03
CA GLU A 164 -13.35 6.57 0.57
C GLU A 164 -13.58 6.79 2.07
N GLU A 165 -12.54 6.94 2.86
CA GLU A 165 -12.70 7.21 4.30
C GLU A 165 -13.40 8.54 4.60
N ARG A 166 -13.30 9.52 3.69
CA ARG A 166 -14.08 10.78 3.80
C ARG A 166 -15.58 10.56 3.62
N ARG A 167 -15.98 9.52 2.90
CA ARG A 167 -17.40 9.19 2.69
C ARG A 167 -17.97 8.42 3.88
N VAL A 168 -17.19 7.47 4.42
CA VAL A 168 -17.60 6.62 5.57
C VAL A 168 -17.58 7.38 6.90
N GLY A 169 -16.78 8.42 7.04
CA GLY A 169 -16.68 9.24 8.25
C GLY A 169 -17.74 10.37 8.36
N LYS A 170 -18.75 10.37 7.50
CA LYS A 170 -19.84 11.36 7.48
C LYS A 170 -21.23 10.79 7.79
N GLU A 171 -21.29 9.56 8.28
CA GLU A 171 -22.52 8.98 8.85
C GLU A 171 -22.56 9.06 10.36
#